data_d1dc5cf5a83386000c662a835f7fe5b6
#
_entry.id   d1dc5cf5a83386000c662a835f7fe5b6
#
_cell.length_a   1.000
_cell.length_b   1.000
_cell.length_c   1.000
_cell.angle_alpha   90.00
_cell.angle_beta   90.00
_cell.angle_gamma   90.00
#
_symmetry.space_group_name_H-M   'P 1'
#
loop_
_entity.id
_entity.type
_entity.pdbx_description
1 polymer ?
#
loop_
_entity_poly.entity_id
_entity_poly.type
_entity_poly.pdbx_seq_one_letter_code
_entity_poly.pdbx_strand_id
1 'polypeptide(L)'
;MKLLDTTFLIHYWAGREAIEEYLETHEEEEFVTTTLNIKEIAVGREIQGKLDPVEIQSQFEWTTILPFQVEHAVIAGELEAEFHRDETVNQDKINSLSGDLLIAAVAKDAGATVVTQNTDDFQLFDGVSVETY
;
A
#
# COMPACT_ATOMS: atom_id res chain seq x y z
N MET A 1 -14.04 1.13 0.59
CA MET A 1 -12.87 1.08 -0.31
C MET A 1 -11.70 0.44 0.43
N LYS A 2 -11.09 -0.54 -0.17
CA LYS A 2 -9.93 -1.26 0.38
C LYS A 2 -8.71 -1.00 -0.49
N LEU A 3 -7.65 -0.46 0.09
CA LEU A 3 -6.38 -0.27 -0.59
C LEU A 3 -5.48 -1.47 -0.29
N LEU A 4 -5.16 -2.22 -1.33
CA LEU A 4 -4.40 -3.46 -1.23
C LEU A 4 -2.90 -3.14 -1.24
N ASP A 5 -2.20 -3.50 -0.16
CA ASP A 5 -0.77 -3.30 -0.03
C ASP A 5 0.03 -4.29 -0.89
N THR A 6 1.29 -4.02 -1.09
CA THR A 6 2.18 -4.80 -1.96
C THR A 6 2.19 -6.29 -1.60
N THR A 7 2.25 -6.63 -0.31
CA THR A 7 2.24 -8.03 0.15
C THR A 7 0.97 -8.76 -0.27
N PHE A 8 -0.18 -8.07 -0.17
CA PHE A 8 -1.45 -8.63 -0.64
C PHE A 8 -1.39 -8.95 -2.13
N LEU A 9 -0.90 -8.02 -2.94
CA LEU A 9 -0.80 -8.20 -4.39
C LEU A 9 0.16 -9.33 -4.77
N ILE A 10 1.27 -9.46 -4.05
CA ILE A 10 2.23 -10.57 -4.24
C ILE A 10 1.56 -11.91 -3.92
N HIS A 11 0.83 -12.00 -2.82
CA HIS A 11 0.10 -13.21 -2.43
C HIS A 11 -1.04 -13.53 -3.40
N TYR A 12 -1.71 -12.50 -3.91
CA TYR A 12 -2.71 -12.67 -4.98
C TYR A 12 -2.09 -13.31 -6.23
N TRP A 13 -0.96 -12.78 -6.69
CA TRP A 13 -0.26 -13.32 -7.88
C TRP A 13 0.22 -14.75 -7.66
N ALA A 14 0.62 -15.07 -6.43
CA ALA A 14 1.03 -16.43 -6.07
C ALA A 14 -0.15 -17.42 -5.94
N GLY A 15 -1.38 -16.95 -6.03
CA GLY A 15 -2.57 -17.80 -5.93
C GLY A 15 -2.84 -18.35 -4.54
N ARG A 16 -2.50 -17.61 -3.49
CA ARG A 16 -2.70 -18.07 -2.11
C ARG A 16 -4.18 -18.11 -1.73
N GLU A 17 -4.59 -19.19 -1.09
CA GLU A 17 -5.97 -19.45 -0.68
C GLU A 17 -6.55 -18.35 0.23
N ALA A 18 -5.74 -17.82 1.16
CA ALA A 18 -6.16 -16.76 2.08
C ALA A 18 -6.60 -15.50 1.33
N ILE A 19 -6.00 -15.21 0.17
CA ILE A 19 -6.37 -14.08 -0.67
C ILE A 19 -7.72 -14.34 -1.35
N GLU A 20 -7.93 -15.53 -1.88
CA GLU A 20 -9.19 -15.91 -2.49
C GLU A 20 -10.34 -15.80 -1.50
N GLU A 21 -10.15 -16.31 -0.29
CA GLU A 21 -11.12 -16.21 0.80
C GLU A 21 -11.43 -14.76 1.16
N TYR A 22 -10.40 -13.92 1.26
CA TYR A 22 -10.58 -12.50 1.55
C TYR A 22 -11.42 -11.81 0.48
N LEU A 23 -11.09 -12.04 -0.79
CA LEU A 23 -11.82 -11.42 -1.91
C LEU A 23 -13.26 -11.91 -1.99
N GLU A 24 -13.53 -13.18 -1.75
CA GLU A 24 -14.89 -13.74 -1.73
C GLU A 24 -15.73 -13.13 -0.61
N THR A 25 -15.15 -12.93 0.58
CA THR A 25 -15.89 -12.34 1.70
C THR A 25 -16.07 -10.83 1.59
N HIS A 26 -15.35 -10.17 0.68
CA HIS A 26 -15.39 -8.71 0.47
C HIS A 26 -15.78 -8.34 -0.96
N GLU A 27 -16.52 -9.18 -1.66
CA GLU A 27 -16.85 -8.96 -3.10
C GLU A 27 -17.63 -7.69 -3.38
N GLU A 28 -18.30 -7.13 -2.38
CA GLU A 28 -19.06 -5.88 -2.48
C GLU A 28 -18.16 -4.63 -2.33
N GLU A 29 -16.89 -4.81 -1.97
CA GLU A 29 -15.96 -3.71 -1.74
C GLU A 29 -15.31 -3.24 -3.04
N GLU A 30 -14.96 -1.96 -3.10
CA GLU A 30 -14.11 -1.41 -4.14
C GLU A 30 -12.65 -1.63 -3.76
N PHE A 31 -11.91 -2.30 -4.63
CA PHE A 31 -10.49 -2.56 -4.43
C PHE A 31 -9.63 -1.60 -5.24
N VAL A 32 -8.73 -0.93 -4.54
CA VAL A 32 -7.75 -0.02 -5.14
C VAL A 32 -6.34 -0.42 -4.71
N THR A 33 -5.36 0.04 -5.45
CA THR A 33 -3.96 0.02 -5.04
C THR A 33 -3.30 1.29 -5.54
N THR A 34 -2.00 1.44 -5.43
CA THR A 34 -1.30 2.64 -5.88
C THR A 34 -0.21 2.32 -6.89
N THR A 35 0.19 3.33 -7.66
CA THR A 35 1.37 3.22 -8.53
C THR A 35 2.64 2.92 -7.73
N LEU A 36 2.69 3.32 -6.44
CA LEU A 36 3.80 3.01 -5.54
C LEU A 36 3.90 1.51 -5.25
N ASN A 37 2.76 0.85 -5.03
CA ASN A 37 2.70 -0.60 -4.85
C ASN A 37 3.13 -1.33 -6.13
N ILE A 38 2.71 -0.84 -7.28
CA ILE A 38 3.13 -1.39 -8.58
C ILE A 38 4.65 -1.26 -8.75
N LYS A 39 5.22 -0.11 -8.37
CA LYS A 39 6.69 0.09 -8.40
C LYS A 39 7.41 -0.91 -7.51
N GLU A 40 6.92 -1.19 -6.31
CA GLU A 40 7.52 -2.16 -5.40
C GLU A 40 7.51 -3.58 -5.99
N ILE A 41 6.41 -3.96 -6.64
CA ILE A 41 6.31 -5.24 -7.35
C ILE A 41 7.30 -5.29 -8.53
N ALA A 42 7.40 -4.20 -9.29
CA ALA A 42 8.32 -4.10 -10.41
C ALA A 42 9.78 -4.27 -9.97
N VAL A 43 10.17 -3.69 -8.83
CA VAL A 43 11.50 -3.87 -8.25
C VAL A 43 11.78 -5.35 -8.00
N GLY A 44 10.87 -6.05 -7.34
CA GLY A 44 11.02 -7.48 -7.04
C GLY A 44 11.12 -8.34 -8.30
N ARG A 45 10.29 -8.05 -9.29
CA ARG A 45 10.30 -8.78 -10.58
C ARG A 45 11.59 -8.51 -11.36
N GLU A 46 12.08 -7.28 -11.38
CA GLU A 46 13.35 -6.93 -12.04
C GLU A 46 14.54 -7.64 -11.39
N ILE A 47 14.60 -7.68 -10.07
CA ILE A 47 15.64 -8.41 -9.32
C ILE A 47 15.65 -9.89 -9.70
N GLN A 48 14.48 -10.48 -9.92
CA GLN A 48 14.32 -11.87 -10.34
C GLN A 48 14.60 -12.08 -11.86
N GLY A 49 14.79 -11.02 -12.61
CA GLY A 49 14.95 -11.09 -14.08
C GLY A 49 13.65 -11.43 -14.81
N LYS A 50 12.50 -11.14 -14.21
CA LYS A 50 11.17 -11.51 -14.73
C LYS A 50 10.26 -10.31 -14.97
N LEU A 51 10.78 -9.08 -14.97
CA LEU A 51 9.94 -7.90 -15.16
C LEU A 51 9.36 -7.87 -16.58
N ASP A 52 8.03 -7.84 -16.63
CA ASP A 52 7.24 -7.65 -17.84
C ASP A 52 6.13 -6.66 -17.53
N PRO A 53 6.19 -5.42 -18.08
CA PRO A 53 5.18 -4.39 -17.79
C PRO A 53 3.76 -4.79 -18.18
N VAL A 54 3.60 -5.52 -19.27
CA VAL A 54 2.28 -5.97 -19.75
C VAL A 54 1.69 -7.00 -18.76
N GLU A 55 2.52 -7.92 -18.29
CA GLU A 55 2.11 -8.94 -17.31
C GLU A 55 1.67 -8.30 -15.99
N ILE A 56 2.43 -7.33 -15.47
CA ILE A 56 2.07 -6.62 -14.24
C ILE A 56 0.73 -5.92 -14.40
N GLN A 57 0.54 -5.18 -15.49
CA GLN A 57 -0.73 -4.48 -15.74
C GLN A 57 -1.90 -5.46 -15.84
N SER A 58 -1.72 -6.57 -16.52
CA SER A 58 -2.73 -7.61 -16.67
C SER A 58 -3.12 -8.25 -15.34
N GLN A 59 -2.14 -8.49 -14.46
CA GLN A 59 -2.40 -9.11 -13.15
C GLN A 59 -3.27 -8.25 -12.24
N PHE A 60 -3.16 -6.92 -12.33
CA PHE A 60 -3.81 -6.01 -11.39
C PHE A 60 -4.87 -5.09 -12.03
N GLU A 61 -5.25 -5.34 -13.29
CA GLU A 61 -6.28 -4.54 -13.98
C GLU A 61 -7.67 -4.61 -13.35
N TRP A 62 -7.92 -5.62 -12.51
CA TRP A 62 -9.16 -5.75 -11.75
C TRP A 62 -9.27 -4.75 -10.59
N THR A 63 -8.18 -4.10 -10.24
CA THR A 63 -8.15 -3.02 -9.25
C THR A 63 -8.16 -1.66 -9.92
N THR A 64 -8.56 -0.62 -9.17
CA THR A 64 -8.30 0.75 -9.59
C THR A 64 -6.92 1.16 -9.08
N ILE A 65 -6.03 1.56 -9.98
CA ILE A 65 -4.67 1.97 -9.62
C ILE A 65 -4.62 3.48 -9.46
N LEU A 66 -4.43 3.95 -8.23
CA LEU A 66 -4.41 5.37 -7.89
C LEU A 66 -3.00 5.94 -8.04
N PRO A 67 -2.83 7.03 -8.82
CA PRO A 67 -1.53 7.70 -8.92
C PRO A 67 -1.23 8.52 -7.67
N PHE A 68 0.06 8.74 -7.39
CA PHE A 68 0.49 9.67 -6.35
C PHE A 68 0.45 11.10 -6.89
N GLN A 69 -0.33 11.97 -6.25
CA GLN A 69 -0.60 13.33 -6.73
C GLN A 69 -0.14 14.38 -5.72
N VAL A 70 -0.30 15.66 -6.06
CA VAL A 70 0.12 16.80 -5.20
C VAL A 70 -0.59 16.74 -3.84
N GLU A 71 -1.89 16.46 -3.80
CA GLU A 71 -2.66 16.33 -2.57
C GLU A 71 -2.05 15.26 -1.64
N HIS A 72 -1.60 14.15 -2.22
CA HIS A 72 -0.95 13.08 -1.47
C HIS A 72 0.42 13.51 -0.93
N ALA A 73 1.16 14.30 -1.69
CA ALA A 73 2.44 14.85 -1.23
C ALA A 73 2.27 15.74 0.00
N VAL A 74 1.22 16.56 0.02
CA VAL A 74 0.91 17.43 1.17
C VAL A 74 0.56 16.59 2.39
N ILE A 75 -0.31 15.59 2.24
CA ILE A 75 -0.68 14.69 3.34
C ILE A 75 0.54 13.91 3.84
N ALA A 76 1.38 13.41 2.94
CA ALA A 76 2.61 12.71 3.30
C ALA A 76 3.54 13.62 4.12
N GLY A 77 3.66 14.89 3.75
CA GLY A 77 4.43 15.87 4.50
C GLY A 77 3.90 16.09 5.91
N GLU A 78 2.57 16.19 6.07
CA GLU A 78 1.93 16.29 7.38
C GLU A 78 2.21 15.07 8.25
N LEU A 79 2.07 13.87 7.69
CA LEU A 79 2.32 12.61 8.41
C LEU A 79 3.79 12.50 8.84
N GLU A 80 4.71 12.82 7.96
CA GLU A 80 6.14 12.76 8.28
C GLU A 80 6.52 13.79 9.35
N ALA A 81 5.98 15.01 9.26
CA ALA A 81 6.25 16.08 10.23
C ALA A 81 5.85 15.68 11.66
N GLU A 82 4.78 14.91 11.82
CA GLU A 82 4.37 14.40 13.13
C GLU A 82 5.44 13.49 13.74
N PHE A 83 6.09 12.65 12.94
CA PHE A 83 7.18 11.80 13.41
C PHE A 83 8.41 12.62 13.82
N HIS A 84 8.72 13.68 13.10
CA HIS A 84 9.84 14.58 13.48
C HIS A 84 9.57 15.34 14.79
N ARG A 85 8.31 15.61 15.12
CA ARG A 85 7.92 16.24 16.38
C ARG A 85 7.88 15.26 17.54
N ASP A 86 7.80 13.98 17.28
CA ASP A 86 7.75 12.91 18.30
C ASP A 86 9.19 12.52 18.67
N GLU A 87 9.61 12.94 19.84
CA GLU A 87 10.96 12.68 20.35
C GLU A 87 11.26 11.18 20.58
N THR A 88 10.23 10.34 20.61
CA THR A 88 10.39 8.88 20.76
C THR A 88 10.71 8.19 19.46
N VAL A 89 10.54 8.87 18.31
CA VAL A 89 10.78 8.32 16.97
C VAL A 89 12.10 8.85 16.42
N ASN A 90 13.07 7.97 16.19
CA ASN A 90 14.36 8.36 15.63
C ASN A 90 14.34 8.43 14.09
N GLN A 91 15.39 9.02 13.52
CA GLN A 91 15.48 9.22 12.07
C GLN A 91 15.52 7.89 11.30
N ASP A 92 16.13 6.84 11.85
CA ASP A 92 16.18 5.53 11.21
C ASP A 92 14.77 4.93 11.06
N LYS A 93 13.93 5.09 12.09
CA LYS A 93 12.53 4.66 12.02
C LYS A 93 11.75 5.45 10.97
N ILE A 94 11.91 6.77 10.93
CA ILE A 94 11.27 7.62 9.91
C ILE A 94 11.68 7.16 8.51
N ASN A 95 12.95 6.92 8.28
CA ASN A 95 13.47 6.45 6.99
C ASN A 95 12.86 5.09 6.60
N SER A 96 12.70 4.18 7.57
CA SER A 96 12.12 2.85 7.32
C SER A 96 10.64 2.92 6.94
N LEU A 97 9.93 3.97 7.33
CA LEU A 97 8.51 4.18 7.03
C LEU A 97 8.27 4.93 5.72
N SER A 98 9.30 5.40 5.02
CA SER A 98 9.17 6.34 3.91
C SER A 98 8.29 5.83 2.76
N GLY A 99 8.37 4.56 2.42
CA GLY A 99 7.52 3.96 1.38
C GLY A 99 6.07 3.82 1.82
N ASP A 100 5.84 3.25 3.00
CA ASP A 100 4.51 3.03 3.56
C ASP A 100 3.79 4.36 3.84
N LEU A 101 4.52 5.39 4.23
CA LEU A 101 4.00 6.73 4.45
C LEU A 101 3.35 7.31 3.20
N LEU A 102 3.96 7.12 2.03
CA LEU A 102 3.41 7.60 0.76
C LEU A 102 2.12 6.85 0.40
N ILE A 103 2.10 5.54 0.60
CA ILE A 103 0.90 4.71 0.39
C ILE A 103 -0.20 5.13 1.37
N ALA A 104 0.14 5.34 2.63
CA ALA A 104 -0.78 5.80 3.67
C ALA A 104 -1.41 7.15 3.32
N ALA A 105 -0.65 8.07 2.73
CA ALA A 105 -1.17 9.36 2.29
C ALA A 105 -2.27 9.21 1.23
N VAL A 106 -2.08 8.30 0.27
CA VAL A 106 -3.09 8.00 -0.75
C VAL A 106 -4.33 7.39 -0.11
N ALA A 107 -4.16 6.43 0.80
CA ALA A 107 -5.26 5.80 1.51
C ALA A 107 -6.08 6.80 2.32
N LYS A 108 -5.40 7.70 3.03
CA LYS A 108 -6.05 8.74 3.84
C LYS A 108 -6.89 9.67 2.98
N ASP A 109 -6.35 10.15 1.87
CA ASP A 109 -7.07 11.02 0.94
C ASP A 109 -8.30 10.32 0.34
N ALA A 110 -8.17 9.06 -0.04
CA ALA A 110 -9.25 8.27 -0.62
C ALA A 110 -10.30 7.80 0.41
N GLY A 111 -10.01 7.91 1.70
CA GLY A 111 -10.86 7.33 2.75
C GLY A 111 -10.85 5.80 2.73
N ALA A 112 -9.75 5.19 2.25
CA ALA A 112 -9.63 3.75 2.11
C ALA A 112 -9.01 3.11 3.36
N THR A 113 -9.41 1.85 3.62
CA THR A 113 -8.74 1.00 4.61
C THR A 113 -7.58 0.27 3.95
N VAL A 114 -6.38 0.36 4.52
CA VAL A 114 -5.21 -0.36 4.02
C VAL A 114 -5.28 -1.82 4.46
N VAL A 115 -5.25 -2.73 3.50
CA VAL A 115 -5.25 -4.18 3.74
C VAL A 115 -3.80 -4.66 3.61
N THR A 116 -3.21 -5.06 4.73
CA THR A 116 -1.77 -5.33 4.81
C THR A 116 -1.45 -6.34 5.91
N GLN A 117 -0.32 -7.02 5.79
CA GLN A 117 0.27 -7.76 6.90
C GLN A 117 1.22 -6.91 7.76
N ASN A 118 1.59 -5.73 7.27
CA ASN A 118 2.44 -4.77 7.99
C ASN A 118 1.59 -3.79 8.82
N THR A 119 0.68 -4.33 9.63
CA THR A 119 -0.27 -3.52 10.41
C THR A 119 0.40 -2.61 11.42
N ASP A 120 1.49 -3.05 12.04
CA ASP A 120 2.20 -2.29 13.06
C ASP A 120 2.73 -0.94 12.52
N ASP A 121 3.30 -0.95 11.33
CA ASP A 121 3.80 0.28 10.71
C ASP A 121 2.66 1.19 10.23
N PHE A 122 1.65 0.62 9.54
CA PHE A 122 0.54 1.44 9.05
C PHE A 122 -0.31 2.05 10.17
N GLN A 123 -0.41 1.40 11.32
CA GLN A 123 -1.12 1.94 12.48
C GLN A 123 -0.44 3.17 13.09
N LEU A 124 0.81 3.42 12.77
CA LEU A 124 1.52 4.63 13.23
C LEU A 124 1.06 5.91 12.50
N PHE A 125 0.42 5.78 11.34
CA PHE A 125 -0.02 6.94 10.56
C PHE A 125 -1.40 7.42 11.03
N ASP A 126 -1.46 8.68 11.46
CA ASP A 126 -2.70 9.28 11.97
C ASP A 126 -3.80 9.32 10.90
N GLY A 127 -4.99 8.90 11.27
CA GLY A 127 -6.17 8.95 10.40
C GLY A 127 -6.20 7.88 9.30
N VAL A 128 -5.34 6.88 9.34
CA VAL A 128 -5.31 5.76 8.39
C VAL A 128 -5.95 4.53 9.02
N SER A 129 -6.98 4.00 8.37
CA SER A 129 -7.63 2.75 8.77
C SER A 129 -6.84 1.57 8.24
N VAL A 130 -6.65 0.54 9.05
CA VAL A 130 -5.83 -0.62 8.72
C VAL A 130 -6.56 -1.91 9.06
N GLU A 131 -6.47 -2.91 8.19
CA GLU A 131 -6.91 -4.27 8.50
C GLU A 131 -5.90 -5.28 7.95
N THR A 132 -5.88 -6.47 8.55
CA THR A 132 -5.06 -7.60 8.09
C THR A 132 -5.89 -8.60 7.28
N TYR A 133 -5.22 -9.52 6.70
CA TYR A 133 -5.85 -10.61 5.95
C TYR A 133 -5.23 -11.97 6.27
#